data_bd59b1155ebf060aceef232818be5b31
#
_entry.id   bd59b1155ebf060aceef232818be5b31
#
_cell.length_a   1.000
_cell.length_b   1.000
_cell.length_c   1.000
_cell.angle_alpha   90.00
_cell.angle_beta   90.00
_cell.angle_gamma   90.00
#
_symmetry.space_group_name_H-M   'P 1'
#
loop_
_entity.id
_entity.type
_entity.pdbx_description
1 polymer ?
#
loop_
_entity_poly.entity_id
_entity_poly.type
_entity_poly.pdbx_seq_one_letter_code
_entity_poly.pdbx_strand_id
1 'polypeptide(L)'
;VIRPLIVLVLLFTAVIEPARAATDAKALLISIRKRMESSGKYTAELRLKVDIPFMKAPEAKATLAFTPPNSTKITSKGFAMIPKQSTELSALSLLSGEFAAIDMGTENFKGLTLRKIKIIPADESGNIVVATLFVDESAMLTRKVTATAKSGGTVAAELVYDNVKAASYCLPSYMKISMEVPNFEIPRTITGDFNESSQPKKPVDPNGKTKASVEIWYEKYRFGY
;
A
#
# COMPACT_ATOMS: atom_id res chain seq x y z
N VAL A 1 68.33 7.86 42.02
CA VAL A 1 67.72 8.15 40.66
C VAL A 1 66.36 7.54 40.67
N ILE A 2 65.27 8.36 40.89
CA ILE A 2 63.85 7.94 40.89
C ILE A 2 63.31 8.32 39.56
N ARG A 3 62.85 7.29 38.75
CA ARG A 3 62.14 7.48 37.49
C ARG A 3 60.64 7.61 37.77
N PRO A 4 59.94 8.66 37.32
CA PRO A 4 58.47 8.75 37.44
C PRO A 4 57.84 7.88 36.42
N LEU A 5 56.95 6.96 36.82
CA LEU A 5 56.09 6.13 36.02
C LEU A 5 54.87 6.98 35.61
N ILE A 6 54.83 7.44 34.38
CA ILE A 6 53.67 8.14 33.83
C ILE A 6 52.60 7.10 33.48
N VAL A 7 51.54 7.03 34.31
CA VAL A 7 50.33 6.23 34.01
C VAL A 7 49.42 7.04 33.09
N LEU A 8 49.42 6.68 31.82
CA LEU A 8 48.51 7.24 30.82
C LEU A 8 47.12 6.61 31.01
N VAL A 9 46.21 7.31 31.68
CA VAL A 9 44.79 6.90 31.77
C VAL A 9 44.08 7.34 30.51
N LEU A 10 43.84 6.38 29.60
CA LEU A 10 42.97 6.55 28.43
C LEU A 10 41.49 6.57 28.89
N LEU A 11 40.91 7.76 29.00
CA LEU A 11 39.48 7.96 29.18
C LEU A 11 38.77 7.56 27.88
N PHE A 12 38.23 6.35 27.87
CA PHE A 12 37.32 5.90 26.82
C PHE A 12 35.95 6.54 27.07
N THR A 13 35.70 7.70 26.47
CA THR A 13 34.35 8.30 26.46
C THR A 13 33.46 7.49 25.54
N ALA A 14 32.72 6.53 26.10
CA ALA A 14 31.63 5.87 25.39
C ALA A 14 30.58 6.94 25.05
N VAL A 15 30.49 7.30 23.79
CA VAL A 15 29.39 8.10 23.27
C VAL A 15 28.14 7.21 23.35
N ILE A 16 27.38 7.36 24.43
CA ILE A 16 26.05 6.76 24.56
C ILE A 16 25.15 7.56 23.62
N GLU A 17 24.97 7.07 22.36
CA GLU A 17 23.90 7.58 21.53
C GLU A 17 22.58 7.32 22.28
N PRO A 18 21.73 8.36 22.50
CA PRO A 18 20.44 8.15 23.11
C PRO A 18 19.66 7.19 22.20
N ALA A 19 19.43 5.98 22.71
CA ALA A 19 18.53 5.03 22.06
C ALA A 19 17.19 5.74 21.91
N ARG A 20 16.91 6.24 20.70
CA ARG A 20 15.61 6.83 20.36
C ARG A 20 14.59 5.73 20.66
N ALA A 21 13.81 5.92 21.73
CA ALA A 21 12.80 4.96 22.13
C ALA A 21 11.95 4.66 20.90
N ALA A 22 12.05 3.45 20.37
CA ALA A 22 11.32 3.05 19.20
C ALA A 22 9.83 3.19 19.55
N THR A 23 9.14 4.11 18.88
CA THR A 23 7.69 4.26 19.03
C THR A 23 7.08 2.89 18.83
N ASP A 24 6.20 2.44 19.73
CA ASP A 24 5.51 1.17 19.57
C ASP A 24 4.86 1.11 18.19
N ALA A 25 5.16 0.05 17.45
CA ALA A 25 4.67 -0.14 16.08
C ALA A 25 3.14 -0.07 16.01
N LYS A 26 2.45 -0.64 17.01
CA LYS A 26 0.98 -0.58 17.09
C LYS A 26 0.50 0.85 17.36
N ALA A 27 1.17 1.59 18.24
CA ALA A 27 0.83 2.99 18.54
C ALA A 27 1.01 3.90 17.32
N LEU A 28 2.08 3.69 16.53
CA LEU A 28 2.29 4.43 15.28
C LEU A 28 1.15 4.18 14.29
N LEU A 29 0.76 2.93 14.07
CA LEU A 29 -0.34 2.59 13.15
C LEU A 29 -1.69 3.14 13.64
N ILE A 30 -1.95 3.09 14.94
CA ILE A 30 -3.16 3.71 15.53
C ILE A 30 -3.16 5.22 15.30
N SER A 31 -2.02 5.89 15.40
CA SER A 31 -1.90 7.32 15.15
C SER A 31 -2.18 7.67 13.69
N ILE A 32 -1.68 6.86 12.74
CA ILE A 32 -2.00 7.00 11.31
C ILE A 32 -3.50 6.82 11.07
N ARG A 33 -4.12 5.78 11.64
CA ARG A 33 -5.56 5.54 11.55
C ARG A 33 -6.38 6.74 12.04
N LYS A 34 -6.09 7.23 13.24
CA LYS A 34 -6.77 8.41 13.82
C LYS A 34 -6.63 9.64 12.92
N ARG A 35 -5.47 9.83 12.31
CA ARG A 35 -5.25 10.93 11.38
C ARG A 35 -6.08 10.79 10.10
N MET A 36 -6.25 9.57 9.58
CA MET A 36 -7.16 9.31 8.45
C MET A 36 -8.62 9.55 8.84
N GLU A 37 -9.05 9.09 10.01
CA GLU A 37 -10.42 9.27 10.52
C GLU A 37 -10.73 10.75 10.77
N SER A 38 -9.74 11.56 11.14
CA SER A 38 -9.91 13.01 11.37
C SER A 38 -10.23 13.80 10.09
N SER A 39 -10.11 13.19 8.91
CA SER A 39 -10.57 13.80 7.66
C SER A 39 -12.08 14.09 7.65
N GLY A 40 -12.84 13.39 8.49
CA GLY A 40 -14.29 13.43 8.47
C GLY A 40 -14.85 12.82 7.19
N LYS A 41 -16.04 13.25 6.79
CA LYS A 41 -16.61 12.85 5.49
C LYS A 41 -15.87 13.55 4.36
N TYR A 42 -15.58 12.81 3.29
CA TYR A 42 -15.01 13.40 2.08
C TYR A 42 -15.45 12.65 0.83
N THR A 43 -15.34 13.32 -0.32
CA THR A 43 -15.36 12.66 -1.64
C THR A 43 -14.06 12.93 -2.39
N ALA A 44 -13.75 12.04 -3.33
CA ALA A 44 -12.68 12.25 -4.30
C ALA A 44 -13.15 11.77 -5.68
N GLU A 45 -12.80 12.50 -6.73
CA GLU A 45 -12.91 11.98 -8.09
C GLU A 45 -11.74 11.04 -8.33
N LEU A 46 -12.04 9.86 -8.88
CA LEU A 46 -11.04 8.84 -9.20
C LEU A 46 -10.89 8.73 -10.72
N ARG A 47 -9.65 8.63 -11.17
CA ARG A 47 -9.31 8.16 -12.50
C ARG A 47 -8.55 6.85 -12.34
N LEU A 48 -9.01 5.81 -13.02
CA LEU A 48 -8.50 4.46 -12.91
C LEU A 48 -7.97 3.98 -14.25
N LYS A 49 -6.79 3.39 -14.25
CA LYS A 49 -6.21 2.69 -15.38
C LYS A 49 -5.87 1.28 -14.96
N VAL A 50 -6.42 0.32 -15.68
CA VAL A 50 -6.21 -1.11 -15.44
C VAL A 50 -5.33 -1.67 -16.54
N ASP A 51 -4.22 -2.27 -16.17
CA ASP A 51 -3.32 -2.99 -17.07
C ASP A 51 -3.31 -4.46 -16.67
N ILE A 52 -4.10 -5.23 -17.41
CA ILE A 52 -4.18 -6.69 -17.28
C ILE A 52 -3.71 -7.24 -18.62
N PRO A 53 -2.68 -8.10 -18.65
CA PRO A 53 -2.29 -8.78 -19.87
C PRO A 53 -3.50 -9.49 -20.47
N PHE A 54 -3.64 -9.41 -21.78
CA PHE A 54 -4.74 -9.96 -22.57
C PHE A 54 -6.05 -9.16 -22.57
N MET A 55 -6.18 -8.09 -21.76
CA MET A 55 -7.38 -7.27 -21.75
C MET A 55 -7.01 -5.78 -21.91
N LYS A 56 -7.58 -5.12 -22.92
CA LYS A 56 -7.54 -3.66 -23.03
C LYS A 56 -8.73 -3.09 -22.27
N ALA A 57 -8.51 -2.61 -21.05
CA ALA A 57 -9.53 -1.89 -20.30
C ALA A 57 -9.38 -0.38 -20.58
N PRO A 58 -10.46 0.33 -20.96
CA PRO A 58 -10.41 1.78 -21.06
C PRO A 58 -10.20 2.42 -19.68
N GLU A 59 -9.66 3.63 -19.67
CA GLU A 59 -9.62 4.41 -18.43
C GLU A 59 -11.04 4.65 -17.92
N ALA A 60 -11.23 4.44 -16.62
CA ALA A 60 -12.52 4.63 -15.98
C ALA A 60 -12.48 5.83 -15.03
N LYS A 61 -13.63 6.50 -14.86
CA LYS A 61 -13.84 7.55 -13.88
C LYS A 61 -14.84 7.08 -12.84
N ALA A 62 -14.56 7.37 -11.57
CA ALA A 62 -15.45 7.02 -10.48
C ALA A 62 -15.44 8.15 -9.43
N THR A 63 -16.40 8.12 -8.53
CA THR A 63 -16.43 8.97 -7.34
C THR A 63 -16.35 8.09 -6.11
N LEU A 64 -15.37 8.36 -5.27
CA LEU A 64 -15.25 7.78 -3.95
C LEU A 64 -15.95 8.70 -2.95
N ALA A 65 -16.80 8.15 -2.11
CA ALA A 65 -17.37 8.82 -0.95
C ALA A 65 -17.00 8.04 0.31
N PHE A 66 -16.39 8.73 1.26
CA PHE A 66 -16.00 8.18 2.54
C PHE A 66 -16.86 8.76 3.67
N THR A 67 -17.28 7.88 4.57
CA THR A 67 -17.97 8.25 5.81
C THR A 67 -17.33 7.50 6.97
N PRO A 68 -16.83 8.21 8.00
CA PRO A 68 -16.29 7.59 9.20
C PRO A 68 -17.27 6.60 9.84
N PRO A 69 -16.73 5.53 10.51
CA PRO A 69 -15.31 5.27 10.75
C PRO A 69 -14.61 4.60 9.57
N ASN A 70 -15.28 3.85 8.70
CA ASN A 70 -14.65 3.06 7.64
C ASN A 70 -15.55 2.78 6.43
N SER A 71 -16.65 3.48 6.28
CA SER A 71 -17.57 3.27 5.16
C SER A 71 -17.06 3.97 3.90
N THR A 72 -16.75 3.18 2.87
CA THR A 72 -16.31 3.67 1.57
C THR A 72 -17.28 3.21 0.49
N LYS A 73 -17.83 4.15 -0.27
CA LYS A 73 -18.69 3.88 -1.43
C LYS A 73 -18.02 4.41 -2.69
N ILE A 74 -17.88 3.54 -3.69
CA ILE A 74 -17.38 3.93 -5.01
C ILE A 74 -18.51 3.83 -6.01
N THR A 75 -18.75 4.90 -6.77
CA THR A 75 -19.77 4.99 -7.80
C THR A 75 -19.12 5.36 -9.12
N SER A 76 -19.38 4.59 -10.17
CA SER A 76 -18.90 4.85 -11.53
C SER A 76 -20.05 5.08 -12.50
N LYS A 77 -19.88 6.02 -13.44
CA LYS A 77 -20.76 6.17 -14.60
C LYS A 77 -20.16 5.31 -15.72
N GLY A 78 -20.67 4.09 -15.88
CA GLY A 78 -20.19 3.14 -16.87
C GLY A 78 -19.51 1.91 -16.28
N PHE A 79 -18.90 1.08 -17.13
CA PHE A 79 -18.19 -0.12 -16.71
C PHE A 79 -16.83 0.27 -16.09
N ALA A 80 -16.72 0.23 -14.78
CA ALA A 80 -15.46 0.36 -14.09
C ALA A 80 -15.11 -0.98 -13.43
N MET A 81 -14.07 -1.62 -13.96
CA MET A 81 -13.50 -2.80 -13.35
C MET A 81 -12.64 -2.37 -12.17
N ILE A 82 -13.27 -2.14 -11.00
CA ILE A 82 -12.58 -1.80 -9.78
C ILE A 82 -12.37 -3.11 -9.02
N PRO A 83 -11.14 -3.61 -8.91
CA PRO A 83 -10.88 -4.80 -8.11
C PRO A 83 -11.28 -4.54 -6.65
N LYS A 84 -12.05 -5.46 -6.05
CA LYS A 84 -12.44 -5.35 -4.62
C LYS A 84 -11.22 -5.18 -3.73
N GLN A 85 -10.11 -5.80 -4.08
CA GLN A 85 -8.84 -5.70 -3.37
C GLN A 85 -8.31 -4.26 -3.27
N SER A 86 -8.66 -3.37 -4.19
CA SER A 86 -8.18 -1.98 -4.15
C SER A 86 -8.70 -1.19 -2.96
N THR A 87 -9.90 -1.51 -2.48
CA THR A 87 -10.47 -0.89 -1.27
C THR A 87 -9.97 -1.57 0.01
N GLU A 88 -9.74 -2.87 -0.03
CA GLU A 88 -9.25 -3.66 1.11
C GLU A 88 -7.77 -3.33 1.44
N LEU A 89 -6.99 -2.89 0.45
CA LEU A 89 -5.57 -2.49 0.62
C LEU A 89 -5.38 -1.07 1.13
N SER A 90 -6.46 -0.31 1.35
CA SER A 90 -6.32 1.00 1.99
C SER A 90 -5.80 0.82 3.41
N ALA A 91 -4.86 1.67 3.84
CA ALA A 91 -4.34 1.61 5.20
C ALA A 91 -5.47 1.71 6.24
N LEU A 92 -6.52 2.49 5.96
CA LEU A 92 -7.68 2.60 6.83
C LEU A 92 -8.43 1.28 6.96
N SER A 93 -8.69 0.56 5.85
CA SER A 93 -9.34 -0.75 5.88
C SER A 93 -8.53 -1.77 6.66
N LEU A 94 -7.21 -1.82 6.41
CA LEU A 94 -6.31 -2.74 7.10
C LEU A 94 -6.18 -2.46 8.60
N LEU A 95 -6.38 -1.22 9.02
CA LEU A 95 -6.26 -0.78 10.42
C LEU A 95 -7.62 -0.58 11.11
N SER A 96 -8.74 -0.87 10.46
CA SER A 96 -10.09 -0.57 10.98
C SER A 96 -10.53 -1.44 12.15
N GLY A 97 -10.01 -2.67 12.23
CA GLY A 97 -10.34 -3.63 13.30
C GLY A 97 -9.23 -3.76 14.33
N GLU A 98 -9.35 -4.80 15.17
CA GLU A 98 -8.25 -5.25 16.03
C GLU A 98 -7.20 -5.96 15.18
N PHE A 99 -5.94 -5.73 15.49
CA PHE A 99 -4.81 -6.36 14.81
C PHE A 99 -3.61 -6.52 15.75
N ALA A 100 -2.79 -7.53 15.48
CA ALA A 100 -1.44 -7.63 16.01
C ALA A 100 -0.48 -6.87 15.10
N ALA A 101 0.49 -6.15 15.69
CA ALA A 101 1.52 -5.43 14.96
C ALA A 101 2.91 -5.94 15.38
N ILE A 102 3.75 -6.27 14.39
CA ILE A 102 5.11 -6.77 14.59
C ILE A 102 6.07 -5.85 13.86
N ASP A 103 7.01 -5.27 14.59
CA ASP A 103 8.09 -4.48 14.00
C ASP A 103 9.07 -5.40 13.26
N MET A 104 9.32 -5.09 12.01
CA MET A 104 10.23 -5.84 11.13
C MET A 104 11.49 -5.05 10.80
N GLY A 105 11.79 -3.96 11.55
CA GLY A 105 12.91 -3.07 11.29
C GLY A 105 12.63 -2.09 10.15
N THR A 106 13.67 -1.71 9.42
CA THR A 106 13.59 -0.69 8.37
C THR A 106 14.00 -1.23 7.01
N GLU A 107 13.53 -0.58 5.94
CA GLU A 107 13.90 -0.86 4.55
C GLU A 107 14.06 0.45 3.78
N ASN A 108 15.06 0.52 2.89
CA ASN A 108 15.18 1.65 1.97
C ASN A 108 14.24 1.43 0.78
N PHE A 109 13.36 2.38 0.53
CA PHE A 109 12.45 2.38 -0.59
C PHE A 109 12.46 3.74 -1.29
N LYS A 110 12.93 3.78 -2.52
CA LYS A 110 13.03 5.01 -3.34
C LYS A 110 13.77 6.15 -2.62
N GLY A 111 14.83 5.83 -1.89
CA GLY A 111 15.64 6.81 -1.14
C GLY A 111 15.09 7.21 0.23
N LEU A 112 13.96 6.66 0.65
CA LEU A 112 13.38 6.86 1.97
C LEU A 112 13.65 5.63 2.86
N THR A 113 14.06 5.86 4.10
CA THR A 113 14.13 4.80 5.12
C THR A 113 12.74 4.63 5.72
N LEU A 114 12.08 3.53 5.39
CA LEU A 114 10.74 3.22 5.85
C LEU A 114 10.76 2.15 6.92
N ARG A 115 9.95 2.31 7.97
CA ARG A 115 9.72 1.29 8.98
C ARG A 115 8.77 0.23 8.45
N LYS A 116 9.16 -1.04 8.54
CA LYS A 116 8.35 -2.20 8.14
C LYS A 116 7.56 -2.70 9.33
N ILE A 117 6.25 -2.67 9.24
CA ILE A 117 5.37 -3.17 10.29
C ILE A 117 4.45 -4.22 9.67
N LYS A 118 4.59 -5.46 10.13
CA LYS A 118 3.68 -6.54 9.76
C LYS A 118 2.44 -6.46 10.63
N ILE A 119 1.28 -6.57 10.02
CA ILE A 119 -0.01 -6.64 10.71
C ILE A 119 -0.71 -7.95 10.41
N ILE A 120 -1.37 -8.49 11.43
CA ILE A 120 -2.22 -9.68 11.35
C ILE A 120 -3.59 -9.23 11.87
N PRO A 121 -4.60 -9.08 10.99
CA PRO A 121 -5.95 -8.76 11.42
C PRO A 121 -6.51 -9.84 12.36
N ALA A 122 -7.24 -9.42 13.38
CA ALA A 122 -7.92 -10.37 14.27
C ALA A 122 -9.23 -10.90 13.66
N ASP A 123 -9.83 -10.13 12.75
CA ASP A 123 -11.03 -10.52 12.03
C ASP A 123 -10.70 -11.46 10.87
N GLU A 124 -11.10 -12.71 11.02
CA GLU A 124 -10.93 -13.73 10.01
C GLU A 124 -11.97 -13.64 8.87
N SER A 125 -12.98 -12.78 8.96
CA SER A 125 -13.99 -12.62 7.88
C SER A 125 -13.43 -11.88 6.67
N GLY A 126 -12.41 -11.03 6.86
CA GLY A 126 -11.72 -10.31 5.81
C GLY A 126 -10.96 -11.23 4.85
N ASN A 127 -10.64 -10.71 3.66
CA ASN A 127 -9.89 -11.46 2.64
C ASN A 127 -8.36 -11.42 2.86
N ILE A 128 -7.85 -10.47 3.65
CA ILE A 128 -6.41 -10.32 3.93
C ILE A 128 -6.02 -11.12 5.16
N VAL A 129 -5.05 -12.02 5.00
CA VAL A 129 -4.49 -12.83 6.09
C VAL A 129 -3.40 -12.07 6.85
N VAL A 130 -2.53 -11.41 6.10
CA VAL A 130 -1.40 -10.67 6.64
C VAL A 130 -1.06 -9.53 5.70
N ALA A 131 -0.67 -8.39 6.27
CA ALA A 131 -0.12 -7.29 5.48
C ALA A 131 1.15 -6.73 6.12
N THR A 132 2.00 -6.09 5.31
CA THR A 132 3.16 -5.33 5.77
C THR A 132 3.02 -3.90 5.27
N LEU A 133 3.02 -2.96 6.20
CA LEU A 133 3.00 -1.54 5.92
C LEU A 133 4.44 -1.00 6.00
N PHE A 134 4.82 -0.21 5.02
CA PHE A 134 6.09 0.50 4.96
C PHE A 134 5.82 1.97 5.24
N VAL A 135 6.18 2.40 6.43
CA VAL A 135 5.79 3.69 6.99
C VAL A 135 6.97 4.65 7.02
N ASP A 136 6.77 5.81 6.44
CA ASP A 136 7.60 6.99 6.64
C ASP A 136 7.21 7.61 7.99
N GLU A 137 8.01 7.34 9.03
CA GLU A 137 7.71 7.81 10.39
C GLU A 137 7.77 9.34 10.49
N SER A 138 8.65 9.99 9.72
CA SER A 138 8.83 11.44 9.75
C SER A 138 7.59 12.19 9.25
N ALA A 139 6.96 11.66 8.21
CA ALA A 139 5.73 12.20 7.64
C ALA A 139 4.46 11.55 8.22
N MET A 140 4.60 10.43 8.94
CA MET A 140 3.51 9.56 9.39
C MET A 140 2.64 9.09 8.22
N LEU A 141 3.27 8.63 7.13
CA LEU A 141 2.60 8.21 5.90
C LEU A 141 2.98 6.78 5.53
N THR A 142 2.00 5.99 5.11
CA THR A 142 2.25 4.66 4.54
C THR A 142 2.61 4.81 3.08
N ARG A 143 3.86 4.49 2.70
CA ARG A 143 4.35 4.63 1.32
C ARG A 143 4.14 3.39 0.47
N LYS A 144 4.11 2.22 1.10
CA LYS A 144 3.91 0.93 0.43
C LYS A 144 3.15 -0.02 1.36
N VAL A 145 2.33 -0.86 0.78
CA VAL A 145 1.66 -1.97 1.46
C VAL A 145 1.92 -3.23 0.66
N THR A 146 2.19 -4.34 1.32
CA THR A 146 2.12 -5.67 0.71
C THR A 146 1.17 -6.52 1.53
N ALA A 147 0.29 -7.26 0.89
CA ALA A 147 -0.70 -8.08 1.58
C ALA A 147 -0.83 -9.45 0.91
N THR A 148 -1.10 -10.46 1.72
CA THR A 148 -1.42 -11.82 1.26
C THR A 148 -2.90 -12.07 1.48
N ALA A 149 -3.60 -12.44 0.41
CA ALA A 149 -5.01 -12.77 0.44
C ALA A 149 -5.25 -14.24 0.77
N LYS A 150 -6.43 -14.57 1.31
CA LYS A 150 -6.86 -15.95 1.57
C LYS A 150 -6.88 -16.82 0.31
N SER A 151 -7.17 -16.24 -0.84
CA SER A 151 -7.15 -16.92 -2.14
C SER A 151 -5.75 -17.32 -2.62
N GLY A 152 -4.70 -16.98 -1.84
CA GLY A 152 -3.33 -17.34 -2.14
C GLY A 152 -2.71 -16.44 -3.21
N GLY A 153 -2.54 -15.19 -2.98
CA GLY A 153 -1.85 -14.25 -3.86
C GLY A 153 -1.26 -13.11 -3.05
N THR A 154 -0.19 -12.52 -3.56
CA THR A 154 0.38 -11.32 -2.96
C THR A 154 0.01 -10.11 -3.80
N VAL A 155 -0.49 -9.10 -3.13
CA VAL A 155 -0.82 -7.80 -3.71
C VAL A 155 0.08 -6.76 -3.08
N ALA A 156 0.61 -5.85 -3.90
CA ALA A 156 1.39 -4.72 -3.43
C ALA A 156 0.73 -3.41 -3.87
N ALA A 157 0.72 -2.41 -3.00
CA ALA A 157 0.27 -1.07 -3.31
C ALA A 157 1.38 -0.06 -2.97
N GLU A 158 1.68 0.85 -3.89
CA GLU A 158 2.56 2.00 -3.68
C GLU A 158 1.72 3.27 -3.64
N LEU A 159 2.00 4.16 -2.68
CA LEU A 159 1.20 5.35 -2.43
C LEU A 159 2.06 6.62 -2.54
N VAL A 160 1.50 7.63 -3.20
CA VAL A 160 2.11 8.96 -3.36
C VAL A 160 1.18 10.03 -2.78
N TYR A 161 1.76 11.09 -2.22
CA TYR A 161 1.05 12.11 -1.45
C TYR A 161 1.48 13.53 -1.88
N ASP A 162 1.07 13.94 -3.08
CA ASP A 162 1.42 15.26 -3.63
C ASP A 162 0.41 16.35 -3.23
N ASN A 163 -0.81 15.96 -2.84
CA ASN A 163 -1.83 16.90 -2.36
C ASN A 163 -1.63 17.16 -0.87
N VAL A 164 -1.12 18.35 -0.52
CA VAL A 164 -0.77 18.73 0.86
C VAL A 164 -1.95 18.57 1.83
N LYS A 165 -3.16 19.01 1.44
CA LYS A 165 -4.36 18.90 2.30
C LYS A 165 -4.78 17.44 2.49
N ALA A 166 -4.78 16.64 1.43
CA ALA A 166 -5.10 15.22 1.53
C ALA A 166 -4.03 14.46 2.33
N ALA A 167 -2.74 14.76 2.11
CA ALA A 167 -1.62 14.19 2.83
C ALA A 167 -1.68 14.48 4.35
N SER A 168 -2.21 15.63 4.77
CA SER A 168 -2.40 15.94 6.19
C SER A 168 -3.37 14.96 6.88
N TYR A 169 -4.20 14.27 6.14
CA TYR A 169 -5.08 13.19 6.59
C TYR A 169 -4.61 11.80 6.16
N CYS A 170 -3.36 11.64 5.75
CA CYS A 170 -2.81 10.38 5.21
C CYS A 170 -3.58 9.84 4.00
N LEU A 171 -4.19 10.71 3.19
CA LEU A 171 -4.92 10.34 1.99
C LEU A 171 -4.03 10.53 0.76
N PRO A 172 -3.85 9.49 -0.09
CA PRO A 172 -2.94 9.54 -1.22
C PRO A 172 -3.49 10.37 -2.39
N SER A 173 -2.60 10.95 -3.19
CA SER A 173 -2.93 11.53 -4.50
C SER A 173 -2.88 10.47 -5.62
N TYR A 174 -2.10 9.42 -5.42
CA TYR A 174 -1.94 8.33 -6.38
C TYR A 174 -1.66 7.01 -5.67
N MET A 175 -2.19 5.93 -6.22
CA MET A 175 -1.93 4.56 -5.77
C MET A 175 -1.70 3.66 -6.98
N LYS A 176 -0.63 2.88 -6.95
CA LYS A 176 -0.38 1.80 -7.90
C LYS A 176 -0.48 0.47 -7.20
N ILE A 177 -1.43 -0.35 -7.62
CA ILE A 177 -1.62 -1.71 -7.13
C ILE A 177 -1.03 -2.66 -8.14
N SER A 178 -0.22 -3.61 -7.68
CA SER A 178 0.36 -4.69 -8.49
C SER A 178 -0.01 -6.03 -7.88
N MET A 179 -0.43 -6.96 -8.72
CA MET A 179 -0.83 -8.30 -8.31
C MET A 179 -0.37 -9.34 -9.32
N GLU A 180 -0.17 -10.56 -8.86
CA GLU A 180 0.03 -11.71 -9.73
C GLU A 180 -1.33 -12.36 -9.97
N VAL A 181 -1.69 -12.53 -11.24
CA VAL A 181 -2.90 -13.23 -11.65
C VAL A 181 -2.51 -14.53 -12.37
N PRO A 182 -3.29 -15.61 -12.19
CA PRO A 182 -3.08 -16.82 -12.98
C PRO A 182 -3.18 -16.51 -14.48
N ASN A 183 -2.37 -17.17 -15.28
CA ASN A 183 -2.52 -17.10 -16.73
C ASN A 183 -3.83 -17.79 -17.10
N PHE A 184 -4.80 -17.03 -17.59
CA PHE A 184 -5.99 -17.59 -18.21
C PHE A 184 -5.69 -17.85 -19.67
N GLU A 185 -5.68 -19.11 -20.08
CA GLU A 185 -5.85 -19.45 -21.48
C GLU A 185 -7.30 -19.16 -21.85
N ILE A 186 -7.56 -18.07 -22.56
CA ILE A 186 -8.89 -17.80 -23.12
C ILE A 186 -9.11 -18.88 -24.20
N PRO A 187 -10.15 -19.73 -24.07
CA PRO A 187 -10.44 -20.71 -25.11
C PRO A 187 -10.61 -20.00 -26.45
N ARG A 188 -9.90 -20.43 -27.49
CA ARG A 188 -9.89 -19.82 -28.81
C ARG A 188 -11.29 -19.70 -29.46
N THR A 189 -12.23 -20.46 -28.95
CA THR A 189 -13.65 -20.46 -29.39
C THR A 189 -14.41 -19.19 -29.00
N ILE A 190 -13.91 -18.37 -28.06
CA ILE A 190 -14.59 -17.15 -27.59
C ILE A 190 -14.14 -15.91 -28.37
N THR A 191 -12.97 -15.92 -28.98
CA THR A 191 -12.40 -14.73 -29.64
C THR A 191 -12.84 -14.53 -31.07
N GLY A 192 -13.45 -15.53 -31.72
CA GLY A 192 -14.01 -15.41 -33.08
C GLY A 192 -13.03 -15.01 -34.20
N ASP A 193 -11.75 -14.89 -33.86
CA ASP A 193 -10.72 -14.41 -34.79
C ASP A 193 -9.90 -15.59 -35.34
N PHE A 194 -10.21 -16.01 -36.54
CA PHE A 194 -9.54 -17.10 -37.24
C PHE A 194 -8.25 -16.70 -37.98
N ASN A 195 -7.72 -15.49 -37.73
CA ASN A 195 -6.54 -15.01 -38.45
C ASN A 195 -5.26 -15.16 -37.62
N GLU A 196 -4.53 -16.20 -37.92
CA GLU A 196 -3.44 -16.81 -37.13
C GLU A 196 -2.09 -16.11 -37.22
N SER A 197 -1.95 -14.89 -37.74
CA SER A 197 -0.60 -14.45 -38.15
C SER A 197 -0.02 -13.15 -37.58
N SER A 198 -0.59 -12.49 -36.57
CA SER A 198 -0.08 -11.15 -36.24
C SER A 198 -0.10 -10.71 -34.77
N GLN A 199 -0.16 -11.57 -33.78
CA GLN A 199 0.03 -11.10 -32.41
C GLN A 199 1.39 -11.55 -31.83
N PRO A 200 2.26 -10.61 -31.41
CA PRO A 200 3.49 -10.99 -30.74
C PRO A 200 3.13 -11.72 -29.45
N LYS A 201 3.57 -12.97 -29.33
CA LYS A 201 3.50 -13.74 -28.10
C LYS A 201 4.29 -12.95 -27.02
N LYS A 202 3.58 -12.29 -26.11
CA LYS A 202 4.24 -11.74 -24.91
C LYS A 202 4.83 -12.91 -24.13
N PRO A 203 6.01 -12.72 -23.51
CA PRO A 203 6.64 -13.78 -22.72
C PRO A 203 5.69 -14.22 -21.61
N VAL A 204 5.30 -15.47 -21.67
CA VAL A 204 4.56 -16.14 -20.60
C VAL A 204 5.59 -16.50 -19.54
N ASP A 205 5.38 -16.07 -18.29
CA ASP A 205 6.20 -16.52 -17.17
C ASP A 205 6.15 -18.06 -17.11
N PRO A 206 7.30 -18.75 -17.05
CA PRO A 206 7.35 -20.21 -16.93
C PRO A 206 6.52 -20.76 -15.76
N ASN A 207 6.23 -19.95 -14.75
CA ASN A 207 5.43 -20.32 -13.59
C ASN A 207 3.90 -20.12 -13.76
N GLY A 208 3.42 -19.79 -14.97
CA GLY A 208 1.99 -19.62 -15.22
C GLY A 208 1.35 -18.43 -14.53
N LYS A 209 2.14 -17.42 -14.11
CA LYS A 209 1.66 -16.20 -13.46
C LYS A 209 1.92 -14.98 -14.32
N THR A 210 0.98 -14.08 -14.32
CA THR A 210 1.06 -12.83 -15.06
C THR A 210 0.86 -11.64 -14.12
N LYS A 211 1.62 -10.58 -14.31
CA LYS A 211 1.50 -9.37 -13.52
C LYS A 211 0.39 -8.49 -14.07
N ALA A 212 -0.54 -8.12 -13.22
CA ALA A 212 -1.55 -7.11 -13.47
C ALA A 212 -1.29 -5.89 -12.60
N SER A 213 -1.68 -4.72 -13.09
CA SER A 213 -1.63 -3.50 -12.27
C SER A 213 -2.86 -2.63 -12.43
N VAL A 214 -3.17 -1.89 -11.37
CA VAL A 214 -4.22 -0.88 -11.34
C VAL A 214 -3.59 0.41 -10.83
N GLU A 215 -3.71 1.47 -11.59
CA GLU A 215 -3.29 2.80 -11.22
C GLU A 215 -4.52 3.65 -10.91
N ILE A 216 -4.51 4.33 -9.75
CA ILE A 216 -5.62 5.14 -9.25
C ILE A 216 -5.09 6.54 -8.93
N TRP A 217 -5.61 7.54 -9.62
CA TRP A 217 -5.38 8.95 -9.30
C TRP A 217 -6.58 9.45 -8.51
N TYR A 218 -6.32 10.05 -7.35
CA TYR A 218 -7.30 10.68 -6.48
C TYR A 218 -7.28 12.18 -6.76
N GLU A 219 -8.28 12.63 -7.48
CA GLU A 219 -8.42 14.01 -7.91
C GLU A 219 -9.52 14.71 -7.09
N LYS A 220 -9.46 16.03 -7.00
CA LYS A 220 -10.52 16.89 -6.44
C LYS A 220 -11.12 16.39 -5.12
N TYR A 221 -10.28 16.18 -4.13
CA TYR A 221 -10.77 15.94 -2.79
C TYR A 221 -11.68 17.09 -2.30
N ARG A 222 -12.85 16.72 -1.74
CA ARG A 222 -13.79 17.63 -1.10
C ARG A 222 -14.10 17.11 0.29
N PHE A 223 -13.83 17.93 1.31
CA PHE A 223 -13.99 17.59 2.72
C PHE A 223 -15.19 18.33 3.31
N GLY A 224 -15.92 17.70 4.23
CA GLY A 224 -16.91 18.37 5.07
C GLY A 224 -18.24 18.67 4.38
N TYR A 225 -19.00 17.63 4.04
CA TYR A 225 -20.46 17.73 3.80
C TYR A 225 -21.23 16.60 4.45
#